data_9abde1dd8a9bba6dfbb5bd2d48fb69b9
#
_entry.id   9abde1dd8a9bba6dfbb5bd2d48fb69b9
#
_cell.length_a   1.000
_cell.length_b   1.000
_cell.length_c   1.000
_cell.angle_alpha   90.00
_cell.angle_beta   90.00
_cell.angle_gamma   90.00
#
_symmetry.space_group_name_H-M   'P 1'
#
loop_
_entity.id
_entity.type
_entity.pdbx_description
1 polymer ?
#
loop_
_entity_poly.entity_id
_entity_poly.type
_entity_poly.pdbx_seq_one_letter_code
_entity_poly.pdbx_strand_id
1 'polypeptide(L)'
;MSGRAGNLRPDPSRGLVEELPEVFERFGHVIARRMFGGWGIYHDGRMFALVTQGRLYLKTDEDNRAEFDAKRLAPFEYMRQGRMMPTSYLEAPPEIYEDRGEAARWARLAWEAVLRTPAPQKKAARKTTARESAAKKAVAKKAATKKAPTKKASTRKAPTKAR
;
A
#
# COMPACT_ATOMS: atom_id res chain seq x y z
N MET A 1 29.80 -13.99 28.46
CA MET A 1 29.22 -13.76 27.13
C MET A 1 27.79 -14.27 27.15
N SER A 2 26.84 -13.46 27.65
CA SER A 2 25.45 -13.86 27.77
C SER A 2 24.74 -13.57 26.46
N GLY A 3 24.58 -14.62 25.63
CA GLY A 3 23.73 -14.57 24.47
C GLY A 3 22.28 -14.42 24.92
N ARG A 4 21.65 -13.27 24.67
CA ARG A 4 20.22 -13.10 24.76
C ARG A 4 19.57 -14.06 23.77
N ALA A 5 19.15 -15.22 24.21
CA ALA A 5 18.15 -16.03 23.54
C ALA A 5 16.86 -15.18 23.54
N GLY A 6 16.63 -14.46 22.45
CA GLY A 6 15.37 -13.79 22.21
C GLY A 6 14.27 -14.84 22.28
N ASN A 7 13.35 -14.65 23.19
CA ASN A 7 12.16 -15.47 23.37
C ASN A 7 11.31 -15.34 22.09
N LEU A 8 11.67 -16.10 21.06
CA LEU A 8 10.91 -16.22 19.81
C LEU A 8 9.63 -16.99 20.16
N ARG A 9 8.58 -16.24 20.52
CA ARG A 9 7.25 -16.83 20.52
C ARG A 9 7.05 -17.44 19.13
N PRO A 10 6.70 -18.73 19.06
CA PRO A 10 6.44 -19.35 17.76
C PRO A 10 5.39 -18.52 17.02
N ASP A 11 5.72 -18.11 15.81
CA ASP A 11 4.81 -17.37 14.94
C ASP A 11 3.68 -18.34 14.54
N PRO A 12 2.43 -18.14 15.03
CA PRO A 12 1.33 -19.05 14.75
C PRO A 12 1.01 -19.13 13.25
N SER A 13 1.47 -18.16 12.48
CA SER A 13 1.26 -18.11 11.04
C SER A 13 2.26 -18.97 10.27
N ARG A 14 3.38 -19.36 10.88
CA ARG A 14 4.45 -20.03 10.16
C ARG A 14 4.06 -21.41 9.64
N GLY A 15 3.43 -22.23 10.46
CA GLY A 15 2.95 -23.56 10.06
C GLY A 15 1.99 -23.45 8.88
N LEU A 16 1.00 -22.58 9.00
CA LEU A 16 0.03 -22.34 7.93
C LEU A 16 0.73 -21.89 6.62
N VAL A 17 1.69 -20.98 6.72
CA VAL A 17 2.42 -20.47 5.54
C VAL A 17 3.22 -21.58 4.84
N GLU A 18 3.78 -22.52 5.59
CA GLU A 18 4.54 -23.65 5.05
C GLU A 18 3.62 -24.63 4.28
N GLU A 19 2.34 -24.70 4.63
CA GLU A 19 1.33 -25.55 3.97
C GLU A 19 0.71 -24.91 2.71
N LEU A 20 0.72 -23.59 2.58
CA LEU A 20 0.04 -22.88 1.49
C LEU A 20 0.49 -23.28 0.08
N PRO A 21 1.76 -23.59 -0.22
CA PRO A 21 2.15 -24.08 -1.53
C PRO A 21 1.43 -25.38 -1.93
N GLU A 22 1.17 -26.24 -0.96
CA GLU A 22 0.42 -27.47 -1.16
C GLU A 22 -1.09 -27.20 -1.28
N VAL A 23 -1.64 -26.34 -0.41
CA VAL A 23 -3.04 -25.93 -0.45
C VAL A 23 -3.41 -25.34 -1.81
N PHE A 24 -2.54 -24.52 -2.39
CA PHE A 24 -2.76 -23.83 -3.65
C PHE A 24 -2.11 -24.53 -4.87
N GLU A 25 -1.72 -25.78 -4.77
CA GLU A 25 -1.05 -26.50 -5.87
C GLU A 25 -1.86 -26.48 -7.18
N ARG A 26 -3.19 -26.55 -7.10
CA ARG A 26 -4.10 -26.50 -8.27
C ARG A 26 -4.36 -25.09 -8.78
N PHE A 27 -4.02 -24.07 -8.00
CA PHE A 27 -4.08 -22.69 -8.44
C PHE A 27 -2.81 -22.28 -9.17
N GLY A 28 -1.66 -22.58 -8.59
CA GLY A 28 -0.36 -22.25 -9.15
C GLY A 28 0.69 -21.98 -8.06
N HIS A 29 1.89 -21.65 -8.51
CA HIS A 29 3.00 -21.39 -7.60
C HIS A 29 2.77 -20.12 -6.75
N VAL A 30 2.90 -20.26 -5.44
CA VAL A 30 2.76 -19.17 -4.49
C VAL A 30 4.04 -18.95 -3.70
N ILE A 31 4.33 -17.71 -3.37
CA ILE A 31 5.51 -17.31 -2.59
C ILE A 31 5.05 -16.52 -1.37
N ALA A 32 5.48 -16.96 -0.19
CA ALA A 32 5.24 -16.22 1.05
C ALA A 32 6.40 -15.27 1.34
N ARG A 33 6.08 -14.03 1.69
CA ARG A 33 7.05 -13.02 2.13
C ARG A 33 6.62 -12.42 3.45
N ARG A 34 7.54 -12.37 4.38
CA ARG A 34 7.29 -11.77 5.69
C ARG A 34 7.08 -10.26 5.58
N MET A 35 6.05 -9.73 6.24
CA MET A 35 5.74 -8.31 6.28
C MET A 35 4.91 -7.95 7.52
N PHE A 36 5.23 -6.81 8.15
CA PHE A 36 4.44 -6.16 9.22
C PHE A 36 3.70 -7.09 10.22
N GLY A 37 4.42 -8.07 10.79
CA GLY A 37 3.82 -8.98 11.77
C GLY A 37 2.99 -10.13 11.18
N GLY A 38 3.03 -10.33 9.88
CA GLY A 38 2.37 -11.41 9.16
C GLY A 38 3.14 -11.82 7.91
N TRP A 39 2.44 -12.42 6.96
CA TRP A 39 3.01 -12.90 5.71
C TRP A 39 2.11 -12.50 4.54
N GLY A 40 2.68 -11.87 3.53
CA GLY A 40 2.01 -11.67 2.25
C GLY A 40 2.23 -12.87 1.34
N ILE A 41 1.16 -13.35 0.71
CA ILE A 41 1.19 -14.46 -0.23
C ILE A 41 1.07 -13.90 -1.64
N TYR A 42 2.04 -14.24 -2.46
CA TYR A 42 2.24 -13.69 -3.79
C TYR A 42 2.08 -14.77 -4.86
N HIS A 43 1.46 -14.41 -5.95
CA HIS A 43 1.45 -15.14 -7.21
C HIS A 43 1.83 -14.18 -8.33
N ASP A 44 2.71 -14.58 -9.24
CA ASP A 44 3.22 -13.74 -10.34
C ASP A 44 3.65 -12.32 -9.90
N GLY A 45 4.31 -12.24 -8.73
CA GLY A 45 4.84 -10.99 -8.20
C GLY A 45 3.82 -10.05 -7.56
N ARG A 46 2.53 -10.41 -7.51
CA ARG A 46 1.47 -9.63 -6.89
C ARG A 46 0.87 -10.35 -5.68
N MET A 47 0.58 -9.60 -4.64
CA MET A 47 -0.01 -10.14 -3.42
C MET A 47 -1.51 -10.33 -3.60
N PHE A 48 -2.00 -11.57 -3.42
CA PHE A 48 -3.42 -11.92 -3.50
C PHE A 48 -4.00 -12.38 -2.16
N ALA A 49 -3.14 -12.72 -1.21
CA ALA A 49 -3.56 -13.14 0.12
C ALA A 49 -2.57 -12.68 1.18
N LEU A 50 -2.99 -12.70 2.43
CA LEU A 50 -2.13 -12.45 3.57
C LEU A 50 -2.43 -13.45 4.70
N VAL A 51 -1.42 -13.77 5.48
CA VAL A 51 -1.55 -14.59 6.69
C VAL A 51 -1.10 -13.78 7.89
N THR A 52 -1.95 -13.71 8.88
CA THR A 52 -1.65 -13.06 10.15
C THR A 52 -2.39 -13.74 11.28
N GLN A 53 -1.75 -13.85 12.44
CA GLN A 53 -2.33 -14.50 13.62
C GLN A 53 -2.85 -15.94 13.37
N GLY A 54 -2.19 -16.66 12.45
CA GLY A 54 -2.59 -18.02 12.08
C GLY A 54 -3.83 -18.12 11.20
N ARG A 55 -4.27 -17.01 10.58
CA ARG A 55 -5.42 -16.96 9.67
C ARG A 55 -5.03 -16.49 8.30
N LEU A 56 -5.64 -17.08 7.29
CA LEU A 56 -5.50 -16.68 5.90
C LEU A 56 -6.61 -15.71 5.51
N TYR A 57 -6.24 -14.65 4.81
CA TYR A 57 -7.16 -13.67 4.25
C TYR A 57 -6.90 -13.52 2.76
N LEU A 58 -7.95 -13.44 1.97
CA LEU A 58 -7.92 -13.35 0.52
C LEU A 58 -8.31 -11.96 0.04
N LYS A 59 -7.70 -11.50 -1.03
CA LYS A 59 -8.01 -10.20 -1.64
C LYS A 59 -9.43 -10.20 -2.19
N THR A 60 -10.17 -9.14 -1.87
CA THR A 60 -11.52 -8.93 -2.36
C THR A 60 -11.65 -7.58 -3.06
N ASP A 61 -12.63 -7.49 -3.94
CA ASP A 61 -13.11 -6.29 -4.59
C ASP A 61 -14.65 -6.29 -4.64
N GLU A 62 -15.24 -5.35 -5.34
CA GLU A 62 -16.69 -5.23 -5.43
C GLU A 62 -17.33 -6.43 -6.16
N ASP A 63 -16.63 -7.00 -7.14
CA ASP A 63 -17.17 -8.08 -7.97
C ASP A 63 -17.24 -9.43 -7.23
N ASN A 64 -16.22 -9.75 -6.41
CA ASN A 64 -16.16 -11.03 -5.71
C ASN A 64 -16.67 -10.99 -4.26
N ARG A 65 -16.92 -9.79 -3.73
CA ARG A 65 -17.29 -9.61 -2.32
C ARG A 65 -18.54 -10.37 -1.92
N ALA A 66 -19.53 -10.46 -2.81
CA ALA A 66 -20.78 -11.14 -2.53
C ALA A 66 -20.60 -12.63 -2.12
N GLU A 67 -19.60 -13.31 -2.69
CA GLU A 67 -19.30 -14.70 -2.33
C GLU A 67 -18.75 -14.84 -0.91
N PHE A 68 -17.91 -13.88 -0.49
CA PHE A 68 -17.37 -13.84 0.87
C PHE A 68 -18.46 -13.44 1.89
N ASP A 69 -19.30 -12.47 1.55
CA ASP A 69 -20.38 -12.01 2.42
C ASP A 69 -21.45 -13.10 2.61
N ALA A 70 -21.72 -13.92 1.60
CA ALA A 70 -22.63 -15.08 1.69
C ALA A 70 -22.17 -16.10 2.73
N LYS A 71 -20.85 -16.23 2.94
CA LYS A 71 -20.24 -17.06 3.98
C LYS A 71 -20.00 -16.31 5.30
N ARG A 72 -20.36 -15.05 5.39
CA ARG A 72 -20.15 -14.19 6.57
C ARG A 72 -18.70 -14.12 7.03
N LEU A 73 -17.75 -14.06 6.10
CA LEU A 73 -16.33 -14.01 6.37
C LEU A 73 -15.92 -12.63 6.83
N ALA A 74 -15.14 -12.57 7.91
CA ALA A 74 -14.74 -11.31 8.54
C ALA A 74 -13.65 -10.59 7.73
N PRO A 75 -13.71 -9.25 7.61
CA PRO A 75 -12.62 -8.50 7.03
C PRO A 75 -11.40 -8.48 7.95
N PHE A 76 -10.21 -8.46 7.34
CA PHE A 76 -9.00 -8.17 8.09
C PHE A 76 -8.98 -6.68 8.45
N GLU A 77 -8.83 -6.41 9.73
CA GLU A 77 -8.74 -5.06 10.27
C GLU A 77 -7.37 -4.83 10.91
N TYR A 78 -6.81 -3.64 10.71
CA TYR A 78 -5.59 -3.24 11.36
C TYR A 78 -5.73 -1.89 12.05
N MET A 79 -4.99 -1.72 13.13
CA MET A 79 -4.97 -0.47 13.87
C MET A 79 -4.18 0.60 13.11
N ARG A 80 -4.81 1.71 12.78
CA ARG A 80 -4.17 2.87 12.20
C ARG A 80 -4.59 4.14 12.94
N GLN A 81 -3.64 4.84 13.52
CA GLN A 81 -3.89 6.09 14.26
C GLN A 81 -4.99 5.94 15.34
N GLY A 82 -4.99 4.82 16.08
CA GLY A 82 -5.96 4.57 17.13
C GLY A 82 -7.35 4.13 16.67
N ARG A 83 -7.54 3.84 15.37
CA ARG A 83 -8.79 3.34 14.79
C ARG A 83 -8.58 2.03 14.06
N MET A 84 -9.54 1.11 14.20
CA MET A 84 -9.58 -0.11 13.41
C MET A 84 -10.03 0.22 12.00
N MET A 85 -9.22 -0.15 11.03
CA MET A 85 -9.45 0.09 9.61
C MET A 85 -9.65 -1.25 8.89
N PRO A 86 -10.83 -1.51 8.34
CA PRO A 86 -11.05 -2.69 7.52
C PRO A 86 -10.25 -2.59 6.22
N THR A 87 -9.77 -3.71 5.76
CA THR A 87 -9.05 -3.82 4.50
C THR A 87 -9.91 -4.50 3.43
N SER A 88 -9.41 -4.52 2.21
CA SER A 88 -10.00 -5.31 1.13
C SER A 88 -9.49 -6.77 1.13
N TYR A 89 -9.29 -7.33 2.32
CA TYR A 89 -8.95 -8.73 2.53
C TYR A 89 -9.95 -9.32 3.51
N LEU A 90 -10.61 -10.40 3.12
CA LEU A 90 -11.55 -11.13 3.96
C LEU A 90 -10.99 -12.50 4.32
N GLU A 91 -11.38 -13.01 5.48
CA GLU A 91 -10.95 -14.33 5.96
C GLU A 91 -11.27 -15.41 4.92
N ALA A 92 -10.36 -16.34 4.74
CA ALA A 92 -10.56 -17.46 3.84
C ALA A 92 -11.55 -18.46 4.46
N PRO A 93 -12.48 -19.02 3.68
CA PRO A 93 -13.38 -20.02 4.19
C PRO A 93 -12.63 -21.32 4.56
N PRO A 94 -13.09 -22.06 5.57
CA PRO A 94 -12.39 -23.26 6.05
C PRO A 94 -12.24 -24.35 4.98
N GLU A 95 -13.14 -24.42 4.00
CA GLU A 95 -13.10 -25.40 2.91
C GLU A 95 -11.79 -25.32 2.08
N ILE A 96 -11.10 -24.19 2.14
CA ILE A 96 -9.78 -24.02 1.48
C ILE A 96 -8.75 -25.05 1.97
N TYR A 97 -8.84 -25.45 3.23
CA TYR A 97 -7.89 -26.39 3.82
C TYR A 97 -8.31 -27.85 3.58
N GLU A 98 -9.59 -28.09 3.31
CA GLU A 98 -10.17 -29.41 3.16
C GLU A 98 -10.18 -29.89 1.71
N ASP A 99 -10.39 -28.99 0.75
CA ASP A 99 -10.48 -29.30 -0.68
C ASP A 99 -9.59 -28.39 -1.53
N ARG A 100 -8.66 -29.01 -2.26
CA ARG A 100 -7.73 -28.28 -3.14
C ARG A 100 -8.41 -27.67 -4.37
N GLY A 101 -9.57 -28.19 -4.76
CA GLY A 101 -10.40 -27.60 -5.81
C GLY A 101 -11.04 -26.30 -5.33
N GLU A 102 -11.60 -26.30 -4.12
CA GLU A 102 -12.13 -25.10 -3.48
C GLU A 102 -11.00 -24.10 -3.22
N ALA A 103 -9.85 -24.55 -2.73
CA ALA A 103 -8.68 -23.68 -2.56
C ALA A 103 -8.29 -22.97 -3.84
N ALA A 104 -8.24 -23.69 -4.96
CA ALA A 104 -7.93 -23.11 -6.28
C ALA A 104 -9.03 -22.13 -6.74
N ARG A 105 -10.30 -22.45 -6.48
CA ARG A 105 -11.43 -21.57 -6.80
C ARG A 105 -11.35 -20.24 -6.06
N TRP A 106 -11.18 -20.28 -4.76
CA TRP A 106 -11.08 -19.09 -3.92
C TRP A 106 -9.82 -18.27 -4.22
N ALA A 107 -8.70 -18.94 -4.49
CA ALA A 107 -7.48 -18.28 -4.93
C ALA A 107 -7.66 -17.55 -6.26
N ARG A 108 -8.39 -18.14 -7.23
CA ARG A 108 -8.71 -17.50 -8.52
C ARG A 108 -9.58 -16.25 -8.32
N LEU A 109 -10.61 -16.32 -7.50
CA LEU A 109 -11.45 -15.16 -7.16
C LEU A 109 -10.61 -14.01 -6.58
N ALA A 110 -9.71 -14.33 -5.64
CA ALA A 110 -8.81 -13.33 -5.07
C ALA A 110 -7.80 -12.80 -6.10
N TRP A 111 -7.31 -13.67 -6.98
CA TRP A 111 -6.39 -13.29 -8.06
C TRP A 111 -7.04 -12.36 -9.08
N GLU A 112 -8.26 -12.62 -9.47
CA GLU A 112 -9.04 -11.74 -10.35
C GLU A 112 -9.22 -10.35 -9.73
N ALA A 113 -9.51 -10.25 -8.43
CA ALA A 113 -9.55 -8.98 -7.72
C ALA A 113 -8.20 -8.25 -7.76
N VAL A 114 -7.08 -8.99 -7.67
CA VAL A 114 -5.74 -8.41 -7.83
C VAL A 114 -5.52 -7.88 -9.24
N LEU A 115 -5.97 -8.60 -10.26
CA LEU A 115 -5.80 -8.19 -11.67
C LEU A 115 -6.62 -6.94 -11.99
N ARG A 116 -7.81 -6.80 -11.45
CA ARG A 116 -8.66 -5.61 -11.59
C ARG A 116 -8.12 -4.40 -10.81
N THR A 117 -7.42 -4.65 -9.69
CA THR A 117 -6.80 -3.57 -8.90
C THR A 117 -5.52 -3.09 -9.59
N PRO A 118 -5.35 -1.79 -9.87
CA PRO A 118 -4.09 -1.28 -10.40
C PRO A 118 -2.91 -1.70 -9.51
N ALA A 119 -1.82 -2.16 -10.14
CA ALA A 119 -0.61 -2.48 -9.38
C ALA A 119 -0.19 -1.23 -8.57
N PRO A 120 0.17 -1.40 -7.28
CA PRO A 120 0.69 -0.29 -6.51
C PRO A 120 1.93 0.24 -7.26
N GLN A 121 1.81 1.42 -7.83
CA GLN A 121 2.95 2.09 -8.42
C GLN A 121 3.99 2.21 -7.31
N LYS A 122 5.13 1.54 -7.49
CA LYS A 122 6.29 1.75 -6.63
C LYS A 122 6.57 3.25 -6.65
N LYS A 123 6.29 3.93 -5.55
CA LYS A 123 6.80 5.28 -5.29
C LYS A 123 8.32 5.18 -5.04
N ALA A 124 9.04 4.72 -6.03
CA ALA A 124 10.48 4.71 -6.07
C ALA A 124 10.87 5.61 -7.23
N ALA A 125 11.10 6.84 -6.96
CA ALA A 125 11.93 7.83 -7.66
C ALA A 125 11.40 9.27 -7.50
N ARG A 126 11.07 9.68 -6.29
CA ARG A 126 10.82 11.11 -6.05
C ARG A 126 11.79 11.73 -5.03
N LYS A 127 12.93 11.07 -4.80
CA LYS A 127 13.96 11.60 -3.86
C LYS A 127 15.16 12.23 -4.54
N THR A 128 15.29 12.14 -5.86
CA THR A 128 16.46 12.70 -6.58
C THR A 128 16.17 13.98 -7.37
N THR A 129 14.93 14.27 -7.72
CA THR A 129 14.62 15.49 -8.49
C THR A 129 14.31 16.72 -7.62
N ALA A 130 14.02 16.54 -6.32
CA ALA A 130 13.79 17.66 -5.42
C ALA A 130 15.09 18.38 -4.98
N ARG A 131 16.24 17.71 -5.12
CA ARG A 131 17.54 18.32 -4.78
C ARG A 131 18.14 19.12 -5.93
N GLU A 132 17.77 18.79 -7.16
CA GLU A 132 18.27 19.50 -8.35
C GLU A 132 17.45 20.77 -8.67
N SER A 133 16.15 20.75 -8.39
CA SER A 133 15.31 21.94 -8.53
C SER A 133 15.51 22.97 -7.43
N ALA A 134 15.95 22.56 -6.22
CA ALA A 134 16.31 23.49 -5.16
C ALA A 134 17.65 24.21 -5.41
N ALA A 135 18.60 23.56 -6.09
CA ALA A 135 19.87 24.16 -6.46
C ALA A 135 19.71 25.18 -7.60
N LYS A 136 18.80 24.94 -8.56
CA LYS A 136 18.51 25.90 -9.64
C LYS A 136 17.72 27.12 -9.18
N LYS A 137 16.90 27.02 -8.13
CA LYS A 137 16.17 28.16 -7.55
C LYS A 137 17.04 29.07 -6.71
N ALA A 138 18.11 28.56 -6.13
CA ALA A 138 19.06 29.36 -5.32
C ALA A 138 19.99 30.20 -6.18
N VAL A 139 20.29 29.78 -7.39
CA VAL A 139 21.14 30.54 -8.33
C VAL A 139 20.36 31.66 -9.04
N ALA A 140 19.06 31.47 -9.29
CA ALA A 140 18.22 32.51 -9.90
C ALA A 140 17.89 33.69 -8.95
N LYS A 141 17.95 33.47 -7.62
CA LYS A 141 17.64 34.50 -6.64
C LYS A 141 18.82 35.45 -6.33
N LYS A 142 20.03 35.09 -6.75
CA LYS A 142 21.24 35.91 -6.56
C LYS A 142 21.53 36.86 -7.72
N ALA A 143 20.84 36.74 -8.84
CA ALA A 143 20.98 37.58 -10.01
C ALA A 143 19.95 38.73 -10.11
N ALA A 144 18.97 38.79 -9.22
CA ALA A 144 17.87 39.75 -9.26
C ALA A 144 18.01 40.96 -8.32
N THR A 145 19.17 41.13 -7.66
CA THR A 145 19.37 42.22 -6.71
C THR A 145 20.42 43.25 -7.17
N LYS A 146 20.55 43.48 -8.46
CA LYS A 146 21.38 44.57 -8.96
C LYS A 146 20.76 45.25 -10.18
N LYS A 147 19.73 46.04 -9.97
CA LYS A 147 19.44 47.28 -10.73
C LYS A 147 18.18 47.94 -10.17
N ALA A 148 18.34 48.83 -9.24
CA ALA A 148 17.53 50.01 -9.18
C ALA A 148 18.37 51.17 -9.58
N PRO A 149 17.93 52.04 -10.45
CA PRO A 149 18.20 53.43 -10.35
C PRO A 149 16.91 54.25 -10.40
N THR A 150 16.73 54.93 -9.31
CA THR A 150 16.53 56.39 -9.18
C THR A 150 16.13 57.15 -10.43
N LYS A 151 15.17 57.97 -10.23
CA LYS A 151 14.91 59.33 -10.72
C LYS A 151 13.60 59.40 -11.48
N LYS A 152 12.77 60.38 -11.30
CA LYS A 152 12.81 61.67 -10.68
C LYS A 152 11.40 62.25 -10.69
N ALA A 153 11.04 62.89 -9.67
CA ALA A 153 9.94 63.81 -9.55
C ALA A 153 9.88 64.82 -10.71
N SER A 154 8.72 65.23 -11.06
CA SER A 154 8.36 66.61 -11.34
C SER A 154 6.88 66.69 -11.62
N THR A 155 6.12 67.18 -10.65
CA THR A 155 5.59 68.56 -10.56
C THR A 155 4.63 68.97 -11.69
N ARG A 156 3.49 69.38 -11.18
CA ARG A 156 2.59 70.44 -11.63
C ARG A 156 1.22 69.95 -12.07
N LYS A 157 0.18 70.34 -11.49
CA LYS A 157 -0.41 71.58 -11.03
C LYS A 157 -1.90 71.48 -11.37
N ALA A 158 -2.70 71.57 -10.40
CA ALA A 158 -4.09 71.93 -10.61
C ALA A 158 -4.13 73.40 -11.08
N PRO A 159 -5.18 73.81 -11.69
CA PRO A 159 -6.25 74.47 -10.96
C PRO A 159 -7.66 74.35 -11.56
N THR A 160 -8.62 74.28 -10.69
CA THR A 160 -9.67 75.29 -10.44
C THR A 160 -10.66 75.61 -11.60
N LYS A 161 -11.90 75.46 -11.37
CA LYS A 161 -13.04 76.37 -11.32
C LYS A 161 -14.29 75.74 -11.91
N ALA A 162 -15.28 75.58 -11.07
CA ALA A 162 -16.41 76.46 -10.83
C ALA A 162 -17.45 76.47 -11.97
N ARG A 163 -18.51 75.96 -11.66
CA ARG A 163 -19.87 76.47 -11.48
C ARG A 163 -20.86 75.33 -11.37
#